data_dc63029270c89abe507acdd664a38bd2
#
_entry.id   dc63029270c89abe507acdd664a38bd2
#
_cell.length_a   1.000
_cell.length_b   1.000
_cell.length_c   1.000
_cell.angle_alpha   90.00
_cell.angle_beta   90.00
_cell.angle_gamma   90.00
#
_symmetry.space_group_name_H-M   'P 1'
#
loop_
_entity.id
_entity.type
_entity.pdbx_description
1 polymer ?
#
loop_
_entity_poly.entity_id
_entity_poly.type
_entity_poly.pdbx_seq_one_letter_code
_entity_poly.pdbx_strand_id
1 'polypeptide(L)'
;MELLIKNARIIDAIQDFKGDIYIKDGVINEIAKEINKDNVEVLNCEEKILMPAFIDTHAHFRDPGLTWKEDLESGSKATLKGGYTGVCLMANTKPICSSKEVVQYVRDKSKELDLIDIHQCISVTQNFDGKTLDHLNEFKNDNKVKAISDDGVGVSNSNIMLEAMKIVKENNWVLMSHAESPEFSKSDMRIAENMMTIRDVELAKLSGAHVHMCHVSTKEALKCIIAAKNEGANITLEVTPHHIGLTKEINDYRVNPPIREKEDVEEIIKAIKMGNVDTIGTDHAPHTLEEKAKGSPGMVGLETAFPICYTKLVRENGVSLNELSKLMSLNPAKLLGMNKGKISIGVEADLVLIDIDKKIKVDSNEFVSKGRNTPFEGMEYYGEVLATIKSGKIKYKK
;
A
#
# COMPACT_ATOMS: atom_id res chain seq x y z
N MET A 1 23.12 11.55 13.85
CA MET A 1 23.24 11.81 12.39
C MET A 1 22.40 13.03 12.06
N GLU A 2 22.96 13.97 11.29
CA GLU A 2 22.29 15.23 10.95
C GLU A 2 22.24 15.38 9.42
N LEU A 3 21.09 15.81 8.90
CA LEU A 3 20.86 16.04 7.47
C LEU A 3 20.07 17.35 7.31
N LEU A 4 20.55 18.23 6.45
CA LEU A 4 19.86 19.45 6.05
C LEU A 4 19.34 19.31 4.62
N ILE A 5 18.02 19.33 4.46
CA ILE A 5 17.36 19.33 3.16
C ILE A 5 17.06 20.77 2.80
N LYS A 6 17.59 21.24 1.67
CA LYS A 6 17.47 22.62 1.21
C LYS A 6 16.70 22.77 -0.07
N ASN A 7 16.04 23.92 -0.22
CA ASN A 7 15.40 24.38 -1.44
C ASN A 7 14.34 23.37 -1.96
N ALA A 8 13.53 22.81 -1.05
CA ALA A 8 12.46 21.90 -1.42
C ALA A 8 11.11 22.61 -1.57
N ARG A 9 10.26 22.18 -2.49
CA ARG A 9 8.82 22.38 -2.36
C ARG A 9 8.25 21.27 -1.50
N ILE A 10 7.88 21.61 -0.28
CA ILE A 10 7.43 20.70 0.76
C ILE A 10 5.93 20.54 0.65
N ILE A 11 5.46 19.31 0.39
CA ILE A 11 4.04 19.01 0.24
C ILE A 11 3.69 17.80 1.10
N ASP A 12 2.65 17.94 1.91
CA ASP A 12 1.97 16.82 2.55
C ASP A 12 0.44 16.98 2.45
N ALA A 13 -0.33 16.20 3.19
CA ALA A 13 -1.79 16.20 3.12
C ALA A 13 -2.44 17.56 3.43
N ILE A 14 -1.75 18.48 4.12
CA ILE A 14 -2.33 19.75 4.60
C ILE A 14 -1.52 21.00 4.28
N GLN A 15 -0.31 20.85 3.75
CA GLN A 15 0.60 21.98 3.50
C GLN A 15 1.29 21.87 2.14
N ASP A 16 1.63 23.01 1.55
CA ASP A 16 2.38 23.17 0.30
C ASP A 16 3.13 24.49 0.35
N PHE A 17 4.46 24.47 0.54
CA PHE A 17 5.29 25.65 0.64
C PHE A 17 6.75 25.36 0.25
N LYS A 18 7.55 26.40 -0.01
CA LYS A 18 8.99 26.29 -0.24
C LYS A 18 9.75 26.51 1.05
N GLY A 19 10.72 25.64 1.34
CA GLY A 19 11.53 25.75 2.55
C GLY A 19 12.57 24.67 2.71
N ASP A 20 13.20 24.68 3.88
CA ASP A 20 14.25 23.76 4.30
C ASP A 20 13.78 22.91 5.48
N ILE A 21 14.33 21.72 5.61
CA ILE A 21 14.10 20.81 6.74
C ILE A 21 15.45 20.39 7.33
N TYR A 22 15.60 20.58 8.64
CA TYR A 22 16.72 20.03 9.39
C TYR A 22 16.29 18.79 10.16
N ILE A 23 17.03 17.71 9.96
CA ILE A 23 16.81 16.41 10.55
C ILE A 23 17.95 16.10 11.50
N LYS A 24 17.62 15.69 12.71
CA LYS A 24 18.57 15.26 13.72
C LYS A 24 18.10 13.97 14.38
N ASP A 25 19.00 12.98 14.49
CA ASP A 25 18.74 11.68 15.11
C ASP A 25 17.48 10.96 14.58
N GLY A 26 17.27 11.08 13.25
CA GLY A 26 16.17 10.43 12.54
C GLY A 26 14.83 11.15 12.61
N VAL A 27 14.76 12.31 13.28
CA VAL A 27 13.51 13.08 13.48
C VAL A 27 13.61 14.46 12.81
N ILE A 28 12.49 14.98 12.32
CA ILE A 28 12.39 16.35 11.83
C ILE A 28 12.50 17.28 13.04
N ASN A 29 13.56 18.08 13.08
CA ASN A 29 13.87 18.96 14.21
C ASN A 29 13.48 20.42 13.95
N GLU A 30 13.64 20.88 12.69
CA GLU A 30 13.33 22.25 12.31
C GLU A 30 12.76 22.30 10.88
N ILE A 31 11.78 23.17 10.66
CA ILE A 31 11.19 23.46 9.35
C ILE A 31 11.12 24.99 9.25
N ALA A 32 11.77 25.57 8.24
CA ALA A 32 11.76 27.01 8.03
C ALA A 32 11.93 27.36 6.54
N LYS A 33 11.74 28.64 6.20
CA LYS A 33 11.97 29.14 4.84
C LYS A 33 13.43 28.99 4.42
N GLU A 34 14.35 29.20 5.37
CA GLU A 34 15.78 29.04 5.19
C GLU A 34 16.41 28.58 6.51
N ILE A 35 17.25 27.56 6.44
CA ILE A 35 17.99 27.00 7.58
C ILE A 35 19.47 26.97 7.21
N ASN A 36 20.31 27.50 8.10
CA ASN A 36 21.75 27.44 7.96
C ASN A 36 22.34 26.64 9.14
N LYS A 37 23.08 25.59 8.83
CA LYS A 37 23.79 24.75 9.79
C LYS A 37 25.18 24.47 9.24
N ASP A 38 26.18 24.56 10.11
CA ASP A 38 27.57 24.24 9.76
C ASP A 38 27.83 22.74 10.03
N ASN A 39 28.70 22.17 9.21
CA ASN A 39 29.21 20.79 9.37
C ASN A 39 28.11 19.69 9.36
N VAL A 40 27.04 19.89 8.59
CA VAL A 40 25.99 18.90 8.37
C VAL A 40 25.98 18.42 6.91
N GLU A 41 25.53 17.18 6.70
CA GLU A 41 25.25 16.70 5.34
C GLU A 41 24.10 17.51 4.73
N VAL A 42 24.25 17.94 3.46
CA VAL A 42 23.25 18.76 2.76
C VAL A 42 22.72 18.00 1.54
N LEU A 43 21.40 17.88 1.48
CA LEU A 43 20.68 17.46 0.28
C LEU A 43 19.98 18.68 -0.33
N ASN A 44 20.51 19.20 -1.45
CA ASN A 44 19.86 20.27 -2.20
C ASN A 44 18.79 19.68 -3.14
N CYS A 45 17.54 20.09 -2.96
CA CYS A 45 16.39 19.58 -3.71
C CYS A 45 16.12 20.32 -5.01
N GLU A 46 16.83 21.42 -5.31
CA GLU A 46 16.69 22.17 -6.56
C GLU A 46 15.23 22.50 -6.92
N GLU A 47 14.45 22.89 -5.91
CA GLU A 47 13.00 23.15 -5.99
C GLU A 47 12.12 21.95 -6.33
N LYS A 48 12.68 20.74 -6.35
CA LYS A 48 11.90 19.51 -6.51
C LYS A 48 10.97 19.27 -5.31
N ILE A 49 9.99 18.39 -5.50
CA ILE A 49 8.99 18.11 -4.47
C ILE A 49 9.53 17.16 -3.42
N LEU A 50 9.39 17.54 -2.17
CA LEU A 50 9.64 16.71 -1.00
C LEU A 50 8.30 16.37 -0.34
N MET A 51 7.98 15.09 -0.25
CA MET A 51 6.76 14.58 0.39
C MET A 51 7.12 13.65 1.55
N PRO A 52 6.18 13.36 2.47
CA PRO A 52 6.32 12.19 3.34
C PRO A 52 6.49 10.96 2.46
N ALA A 53 7.42 10.07 2.80
CA ALA A 53 7.56 8.82 2.10
C ALA A 53 6.25 8.02 2.11
N PHE A 54 6.01 7.28 1.05
CA PHE A 54 4.79 6.50 0.89
C PHE A 54 4.79 5.27 1.81
N ILE A 55 3.59 4.78 2.11
CA ILE A 55 3.36 3.57 2.88
C ILE A 55 2.38 2.72 2.07
N ASP A 56 2.77 1.49 1.78
CA ASP A 56 1.94 0.56 1.03
C ASP A 56 1.10 -0.29 1.97
N THR A 57 -0.20 -0.27 1.79
CA THR A 57 -1.14 -1.05 2.59
C THR A 57 -1.25 -2.51 2.13
N HIS A 58 -0.69 -2.87 0.94
CA HIS A 58 -0.92 -4.17 0.34
C HIS A 58 0.22 -4.63 -0.56
N ALA A 59 1.04 -5.57 -0.09
CA ALA A 59 2.12 -6.17 -0.88
C ALA A 59 2.42 -7.63 -0.50
N HIS A 60 3.10 -8.35 -1.41
CA HIS A 60 3.45 -9.75 -1.27
C HIS A 60 4.95 -9.96 -1.54
N PHE A 61 5.77 -10.03 -0.49
CA PHE A 61 7.21 -10.28 -0.64
C PHE A 61 7.57 -11.76 -0.72
N ARG A 62 6.57 -12.65 -0.66
CA ARG A 62 6.77 -14.08 -0.92
C ARG A 62 7.75 -14.79 0.04
N ASP A 63 8.26 -14.12 1.05
CA ASP A 63 9.22 -14.60 2.03
C ASP A 63 8.55 -14.68 3.44
N PRO A 64 8.57 -15.84 4.07
CA PRO A 64 9.30 -17.06 3.76
C PRO A 64 8.68 -17.91 2.64
N GLY A 65 9.53 -18.75 2.06
CA GLY A 65 9.16 -19.97 1.33
C GLY A 65 8.93 -19.86 -0.17
N LEU A 66 8.80 -18.66 -0.75
CA LEU A 66 8.63 -18.45 -2.19
C LEU A 66 9.65 -17.42 -2.71
N THR A 67 10.84 -17.40 -2.12
CA THR A 67 11.88 -16.37 -2.28
C THR A 67 12.48 -16.26 -3.68
N TRP A 68 12.20 -17.19 -4.55
CA TRP A 68 12.56 -17.09 -5.97
C TRP A 68 11.71 -16.07 -6.73
N LYS A 69 10.50 -15.74 -6.23
CA LYS A 69 9.61 -14.72 -6.81
C LYS A 69 9.96 -13.33 -6.30
N GLU A 70 10.17 -13.22 -5.01
CA GLU A 70 10.57 -12.03 -4.26
C GLU A 70 11.04 -12.47 -2.87
N ASP A 71 11.89 -11.68 -2.22
CA ASP A 71 12.24 -11.83 -0.83
C ASP A 71 12.18 -10.49 -0.08
N LEU A 72 12.36 -10.55 1.24
CA LEU A 72 12.31 -9.35 2.07
C LEU A 72 13.36 -8.31 1.69
N GLU A 73 14.53 -8.72 1.17
CA GLU A 73 15.57 -7.78 0.77
C GLU A 73 15.24 -7.10 -0.56
N SER A 74 14.92 -7.87 -1.61
CA SER A 74 14.61 -7.33 -2.93
C SER A 74 13.30 -6.52 -2.92
N GLY A 75 12.26 -7.00 -2.22
CA GLY A 75 11.02 -6.26 -2.02
C GLY A 75 11.24 -4.94 -1.26
N SER A 76 12.08 -4.94 -0.22
CA SER A 76 12.43 -3.70 0.50
C SER A 76 13.20 -2.70 -0.36
N LYS A 77 14.09 -3.17 -1.22
CA LYS A 77 14.80 -2.30 -2.18
C LYS A 77 13.85 -1.72 -3.23
N ALA A 78 12.90 -2.54 -3.75
CA ALA A 78 11.87 -2.07 -4.66
C ALA A 78 10.94 -1.03 -3.99
N THR A 79 10.61 -1.24 -2.72
CA THR A 79 9.87 -0.31 -1.87
C THR A 79 10.58 1.05 -1.82
N LEU A 80 11.87 1.07 -1.49
CA LEU A 80 12.66 2.31 -1.42
C LEU A 80 12.76 3.01 -2.78
N LYS A 81 12.97 2.26 -3.86
CA LYS A 81 13.03 2.84 -5.21
C LYS A 81 11.69 3.43 -5.65
N GLY A 82 10.57 2.86 -5.18
CA GLY A 82 9.22 3.41 -5.40
C GLY A 82 8.87 4.62 -4.54
N GLY A 83 9.74 5.04 -3.61
CA GLY A 83 9.49 6.17 -2.71
C GLY A 83 8.80 5.79 -1.39
N TYR A 84 8.69 4.51 -1.10
CA TYR A 84 8.04 3.98 0.10
C TYR A 84 9.06 3.68 1.20
N THR A 85 8.66 3.83 2.47
CA THR A 85 9.45 3.44 3.64
C THR A 85 8.72 2.48 4.57
N GLY A 86 7.45 2.21 4.31
CA GLY A 86 6.62 1.27 5.06
C GLY A 86 5.78 0.41 4.14
N VAL A 87 5.54 -0.84 4.54
CA VAL A 87 4.72 -1.79 3.79
C VAL A 87 3.96 -2.73 4.72
N CYS A 88 2.71 -3.03 4.36
CA CYS A 88 1.93 -4.10 4.96
C CYS A 88 1.99 -5.35 4.07
N LEU A 89 2.59 -6.42 4.59
CA LEU A 89 2.72 -7.68 3.87
C LEU A 89 1.57 -8.62 4.17
N MET A 90 0.98 -9.17 3.11
CA MET A 90 -0.09 -10.17 3.23
C MET A 90 0.42 -11.52 3.74
N ALA A 91 -0.49 -12.29 4.33
CA ALA A 91 -0.18 -13.53 5.04
C ALA A 91 0.13 -14.74 4.16
N ASN A 92 -0.01 -14.63 2.83
CA ASN A 92 0.09 -15.72 1.85
C ASN A 92 1.53 -16.16 1.52
N THR A 93 2.32 -16.38 2.55
CA THR A 93 3.68 -16.92 2.51
C THR A 93 3.66 -18.47 2.57
N LYS A 94 4.82 -19.12 2.61
CA LYS A 94 4.92 -20.57 2.79
C LYS A 94 6.01 -20.92 3.81
N PRO A 95 5.66 -21.29 5.05
CA PRO A 95 4.27 -21.49 5.53
C PRO A 95 3.45 -20.19 5.56
N ILE A 96 2.12 -20.32 5.59
CA ILE A 96 1.19 -19.19 5.77
C ILE A 96 1.52 -18.48 7.11
N CYS A 97 1.41 -17.16 7.12
CA CYS A 97 1.69 -16.37 8.32
C CYS A 97 0.58 -16.50 9.37
N SER A 98 0.50 -17.69 10.00
CA SER A 98 -0.50 -18.05 11.02
C SER A 98 0.13 -18.32 12.39
N SER A 99 1.44 -18.23 12.53
CA SER A 99 2.13 -18.55 13.79
C SER A 99 3.14 -17.48 14.19
N LYS A 100 3.47 -17.44 15.48
CA LYS A 100 4.47 -16.50 16.01
C LYS A 100 5.85 -16.69 15.38
N GLU A 101 6.22 -17.92 15.04
CA GLU A 101 7.51 -18.24 14.43
C GLU A 101 7.65 -17.53 13.08
N VAL A 102 6.63 -17.61 12.23
CA VAL A 102 6.64 -16.96 10.90
C VAL A 102 6.65 -15.45 11.03
N VAL A 103 5.82 -14.88 11.92
CA VAL A 103 5.81 -13.44 12.18
C VAL A 103 7.16 -12.97 12.72
N GLN A 104 7.77 -13.72 13.64
CA GLN A 104 9.06 -13.38 14.23
C GLN A 104 10.18 -13.46 13.19
N TYR A 105 10.18 -14.47 12.33
CA TYR A 105 11.13 -14.55 11.20
C TYR A 105 11.11 -13.29 10.35
N VAL A 106 9.93 -12.83 9.92
CA VAL A 106 9.80 -11.61 9.11
C VAL A 106 10.31 -10.38 9.87
N ARG A 107 9.97 -10.26 11.17
CA ARG A 107 10.41 -9.15 12.02
C ARG A 107 11.93 -9.12 12.21
N ASP A 108 12.54 -10.27 12.46
CA ASP A 108 13.98 -10.38 12.65
C ASP A 108 14.72 -10.04 11.36
N LYS A 109 14.23 -10.55 10.23
CA LYS A 109 14.82 -10.27 8.92
C LYS A 109 14.65 -8.80 8.53
N SER A 110 13.49 -8.20 8.78
CA SER A 110 13.27 -6.76 8.57
C SER A 110 14.23 -5.90 9.41
N LYS A 111 14.44 -6.29 10.66
CA LYS A 111 15.40 -5.59 11.55
C LYS A 111 16.84 -5.75 11.12
N GLU A 112 17.23 -6.96 10.66
CA GLU A 112 18.57 -7.23 10.12
C GLU A 112 18.88 -6.35 8.89
N LEU A 113 17.91 -6.25 7.97
CA LEU A 113 18.05 -5.48 6.75
C LEU A 113 18.06 -3.96 7.00
N ASP A 114 17.36 -3.47 8.00
CA ASP A 114 17.24 -2.02 8.33
C ASP A 114 16.94 -1.14 7.09
N LEU A 115 16.09 -1.62 6.19
CA LEU A 115 15.75 -0.91 4.96
C LEU A 115 14.45 -0.13 5.09
N ILE A 116 13.36 -0.79 5.48
CA ILE A 116 12.00 -0.24 5.59
C ILE A 116 11.29 -0.78 6.82
N ASP A 117 10.13 -0.19 7.16
CA ASP A 117 9.25 -0.76 8.17
C ASP A 117 8.31 -1.77 7.54
N ILE A 118 8.29 -2.99 8.07
CA ILE A 118 7.41 -4.06 7.62
C ILE A 118 6.36 -4.35 8.68
N HIS A 119 5.10 -4.16 8.32
CA HIS A 119 3.96 -4.71 9.04
C HIS A 119 3.57 -6.04 8.39
N GLN A 120 3.59 -7.12 9.16
CA GLN A 120 3.18 -8.42 8.68
C GLN A 120 1.74 -8.70 9.11
N CYS A 121 0.83 -8.86 8.14
CA CYS A 121 -0.50 -9.41 8.41
C CYS A 121 -0.40 -10.84 8.92
N ILE A 122 -1.28 -11.17 9.86
CA ILE A 122 -1.53 -12.56 10.25
C ILE A 122 -2.73 -13.06 9.44
N SER A 123 -2.78 -14.34 9.11
CA SER A 123 -3.96 -14.91 8.46
C SER A 123 -5.20 -14.78 9.36
N VAL A 124 -6.37 -14.56 8.76
CA VAL A 124 -7.65 -14.58 9.48
C VAL A 124 -7.92 -15.99 10.00
N THR A 125 -7.85 -16.97 9.11
CA THR A 125 -8.02 -18.38 9.46
C THR A 125 -6.69 -19.13 9.45
N GLN A 126 -6.52 -20.08 10.34
CA GLN A 126 -5.26 -20.81 10.48
C GLN A 126 -4.89 -21.53 9.17
N ASN A 127 -3.74 -21.16 8.61
CA ASN A 127 -3.26 -21.71 7.34
C ASN A 127 -4.26 -21.59 6.17
N PHE A 128 -5.13 -20.56 6.21
CA PHE A 128 -6.19 -20.34 5.23
C PHE A 128 -7.21 -21.50 5.14
N ASP A 129 -7.48 -22.17 6.27
CA ASP A 129 -8.41 -23.30 6.32
C ASP A 129 -9.90 -22.88 6.23
N GLY A 130 -10.19 -21.60 6.31
CA GLY A 130 -11.53 -21.02 6.27
C GLY A 130 -12.40 -21.32 7.50
N LYS A 131 -11.82 -21.81 8.61
CA LYS A 131 -12.56 -22.35 9.77
C LYS A 131 -11.98 -21.97 11.12
N THR A 132 -10.68 -22.09 11.31
CA THR A 132 -10.02 -22.04 12.63
C THR A 132 -9.51 -20.62 12.92
N LEU A 133 -9.88 -20.08 14.07
CA LEU A 133 -9.48 -18.75 14.53
C LEU A 133 -8.58 -18.79 15.79
N ASP A 134 -8.34 -19.96 16.37
CA ASP A 134 -7.70 -20.12 17.69
C ASP A 134 -6.29 -19.55 17.75
N HIS A 135 -5.55 -19.60 16.65
CA HIS A 135 -4.19 -19.04 16.52
C HIS A 135 -4.16 -17.52 16.79
N LEU A 136 -5.25 -16.79 16.54
CA LEU A 136 -5.34 -15.35 16.80
C LEU A 136 -5.18 -15.03 18.29
N ASN A 137 -5.54 -15.97 19.18
CA ASN A 137 -5.38 -15.79 20.63
C ASN A 137 -3.91 -15.60 21.04
N GLU A 138 -2.97 -16.15 20.28
CA GLU A 138 -1.54 -16.01 20.56
C GLU A 138 -1.04 -14.57 20.36
N PHE A 139 -1.76 -13.77 19.57
CA PHE A 139 -1.35 -12.42 19.16
C PHE A 139 -2.06 -11.29 19.90
N LYS A 140 -3.06 -11.58 20.75
CA LYS A 140 -3.87 -10.57 21.44
C LYS A 140 -3.06 -9.55 22.25
N ASN A 141 -1.89 -9.94 22.76
CA ASN A 141 -1.01 -9.07 23.54
C ASN A 141 0.18 -8.52 22.73
N ASP A 142 0.21 -8.77 21.42
CA ASP A 142 1.25 -8.26 20.53
C ASP A 142 0.82 -6.92 19.92
N ASN A 143 1.29 -5.82 20.51
CA ASN A 143 0.95 -4.46 20.07
C ASN A 143 1.48 -4.10 18.67
N LYS A 144 2.33 -4.94 18.09
CA LYS A 144 2.85 -4.78 16.71
C LYS A 144 1.93 -5.41 15.66
N VAL A 145 0.99 -6.26 16.06
CA VAL A 145 -0.04 -6.76 15.14
C VAL A 145 -1.10 -5.68 14.97
N LYS A 146 -1.34 -5.28 13.72
CA LYS A 146 -2.30 -4.25 13.36
C LYS A 146 -3.38 -4.74 12.42
N ALA A 147 -3.06 -5.75 11.60
CA ALA A 147 -3.95 -6.21 10.56
C ALA A 147 -3.93 -7.73 10.42
N ILE A 148 -5.08 -8.28 10.01
CA ILE A 148 -5.24 -9.69 9.65
C ILE A 148 -5.87 -9.80 8.27
N SER A 149 -5.46 -10.82 7.47
CA SER A 149 -5.97 -11.02 6.11
C SER A 149 -5.80 -12.45 5.64
N ASP A 150 -6.83 -13.00 4.98
CA ASP A 150 -6.73 -14.22 4.16
C ASP A 150 -6.64 -13.84 2.66
N ASP A 151 -5.83 -12.83 2.36
CA ASP A 151 -5.69 -12.32 1.00
C ASP A 151 -5.28 -13.41 0.00
N GLY A 152 -5.94 -13.39 -1.16
CA GLY A 152 -5.79 -14.35 -2.25
C GLY A 152 -6.71 -15.58 -2.14
N VAL A 153 -7.42 -15.78 -1.01
CA VAL A 153 -8.38 -16.85 -0.80
C VAL A 153 -9.73 -16.34 -0.31
N GLY A 154 -9.70 -15.35 0.60
CA GLY A 154 -10.88 -14.83 1.29
C GLY A 154 -11.46 -15.81 2.32
N VAL A 155 -12.36 -15.34 3.15
CA VAL A 155 -13.09 -16.16 4.15
C VAL A 155 -14.54 -16.31 3.66
N SER A 156 -14.86 -17.46 3.08
CA SER A 156 -16.19 -17.70 2.47
C SER A 156 -17.30 -17.91 3.51
N ASN A 157 -16.98 -18.50 4.67
CA ASN A 157 -17.98 -18.78 5.71
C ASN A 157 -18.32 -17.50 6.49
N SER A 158 -19.55 -17.02 6.37
CA SER A 158 -20.03 -15.79 7.00
C SER A 158 -19.98 -15.82 8.53
N ASN A 159 -20.20 -16.98 9.18
CA ASN A 159 -20.11 -17.08 10.63
C ASN A 159 -18.64 -16.95 11.10
N ILE A 160 -17.70 -17.60 10.42
CA ILE A 160 -16.26 -17.47 10.72
C ILE A 160 -15.80 -16.02 10.50
N MET A 161 -16.24 -15.38 9.41
CA MET A 161 -15.93 -13.97 9.17
C MET A 161 -16.47 -13.06 10.27
N LEU A 162 -17.72 -13.27 10.71
CA LEU A 162 -18.32 -12.49 11.81
C LEU A 162 -17.55 -12.68 13.14
N GLU A 163 -17.16 -13.91 13.48
CA GLU A 163 -16.37 -14.19 14.69
C GLU A 163 -14.97 -13.55 14.58
N ALA A 164 -14.33 -13.62 13.41
CA ALA A 164 -13.06 -12.93 13.16
C ALA A 164 -13.20 -11.40 13.34
N MET A 165 -14.27 -10.79 12.83
CA MET A 165 -14.55 -9.37 13.00
C MET A 165 -14.73 -8.98 14.47
N LYS A 166 -15.37 -9.85 15.30
CA LYS A 166 -15.48 -9.60 16.74
C LYS A 166 -14.10 -9.59 17.40
N ILE A 167 -13.24 -10.55 17.07
CA ILE A 167 -11.85 -10.61 17.57
C ILE A 167 -11.06 -9.36 17.15
N VAL A 168 -11.22 -8.90 15.90
CA VAL A 168 -10.61 -7.68 15.38
C VAL A 168 -11.01 -6.46 16.21
N LYS A 169 -12.31 -6.31 16.48
CA LYS A 169 -12.82 -5.21 17.30
C LYS A 169 -12.25 -5.22 18.73
N GLU A 170 -12.24 -6.39 19.38
CA GLU A 170 -11.72 -6.57 20.73
C GLU A 170 -10.23 -6.19 20.84
N ASN A 171 -9.44 -6.43 19.80
CA ASN A 171 -8.00 -6.20 19.80
C ASN A 171 -7.59 -4.88 19.10
N ASN A 172 -8.55 -4.09 18.64
CA ASN A 172 -8.29 -2.86 17.86
C ASN A 172 -7.37 -3.11 16.65
N TRP A 173 -7.62 -4.22 15.95
CA TRP A 173 -6.98 -4.57 14.70
C TRP A 173 -7.81 -4.09 13.51
N VAL A 174 -7.28 -4.29 12.32
CA VAL A 174 -7.95 -4.09 11.03
C VAL A 174 -8.11 -5.44 10.34
N LEU A 175 -9.31 -5.78 9.89
CA LEU A 175 -9.51 -6.91 8.98
C LEU A 175 -9.38 -6.40 7.55
N MET A 176 -8.35 -6.85 6.84
CA MET A 176 -8.12 -6.51 5.43
C MET A 176 -8.78 -7.57 4.56
N SER A 177 -9.91 -7.19 3.95
CA SER A 177 -10.76 -8.12 3.21
C SER A 177 -10.40 -8.19 1.74
N HIS A 178 -9.99 -9.37 1.27
CA HIS A 178 -9.98 -9.74 -0.14
C HIS A 178 -11.40 -10.24 -0.50
N ALA A 179 -12.18 -9.38 -1.15
CA ALA A 179 -13.59 -9.65 -1.43
C ALA A 179 -13.74 -10.46 -2.72
N GLU A 180 -13.70 -11.77 -2.60
CA GLU A 180 -13.90 -12.71 -3.71
C GLU A 180 -14.76 -13.89 -3.28
N SER A 181 -15.99 -13.97 -3.80
CA SER A 181 -16.91 -15.10 -3.55
C SER A 181 -16.50 -16.31 -4.40
N PRO A 182 -16.11 -17.42 -3.76
CA PRO A 182 -15.56 -18.59 -4.48
C PRO A 182 -16.59 -19.25 -5.42
N GLU A 183 -17.89 -19.07 -5.17
CA GLU A 183 -18.95 -19.58 -6.03
C GLU A 183 -18.92 -18.97 -7.43
N PHE A 184 -18.44 -17.71 -7.53
CA PHE A 184 -18.42 -16.94 -8.77
C PHE A 184 -17.03 -16.73 -9.35
N SER A 185 -15.96 -16.99 -8.62
CA SER A 185 -14.57 -16.71 -9.01
C SER A 185 -14.16 -17.30 -10.37
N LYS A 186 -14.78 -18.44 -10.77
CA LYS A 186 -14.49 -19.09 -12.06
C LYS A 186 -15.43 -18.67 -13.18
N SER A 187 -16.57 -18.07 -12.86
CA SER A 187 -17.61 -17.73 -13.84
C SER A 187 -17.71 -16.23 -14.09
N ASP A 188 -17.69 -15.42 -13.04
CA ASP A 188 -17.82 -13.96 -13.13
C ASP A 188 -17.14 -13.26 -11.94
N MET A 189 -15.97 -12.73 -12.18
CA MET A 189 -15.16 -12.03 -11.16
C MET A 189 -15.77 -10.69 -10.70
N ARG A 190 -16.70 -10.10 -11.47
CA ARG A 190 -17.46 -8.91 -11.03
C ARG A 190 -18.48 -9.30 -9.97
N ILE A 191 -19.24 -10.37 -10.24
CA ILE A 191 -20.20 -10.90 -9.27
C ILE A 191 -19.46 -11.40 -8.02
N ALA A 192 -18.32 -12.05 -8.18
CA ALA A 192 -17.50 -12.55 -7.07
C ALA A 192 -17.10 -11.42 -6.10
N GLU A 193 -16.58 -10.30 -6.61
CA GLU A 193 -16.22 -9.13 -5.82
C GLU A 193 -17.46 -8.49 -5.17
N ASN A 194 -18.50 -8.23 -5.96
CA ASN A 194 -19.69 -7.52 -5.48
C ASN A 194 -20.41 -8.28 -4.37
N MET A 195 -20.61 -9.58 -4.53
CA MET A 195 -21.31 -10.40 -3.54
C MET A 195 -20.56 -10.51 -2.22
N MET A 196 -19.24 -10.70 -2.29
CA MET A 196 -18.42 -10.76 -1.08
C MET A 196 -18.34 -9.40 -0.39
N THR A 197 -18.23 -8.31 -1.16
CA THR A 197 -18.24 -6.94 -0.64
C THR A 197 -19.54 -6.66 0.13
N ILE A 198 -20.71 -6.97 -0.44
CA ILE A 198 -21.99 -6.75 0.22
C ILE A 198 -22.05 -7.52 1.55
N ARG A 199 -21.62 -8.80 1.55
CA ARG A 199 -21.58 -9.62 2.75
C ARG A 199 -20.67 -9.01 3.82
N ASP A 200 -19.45 -8.61 3.47
CA ASP A 200 -18.46 -8.09 4.42
C ASP A 200 -18.87 -6.73 4.98
N VAL A 201 -19.47 -5.88 4.15
CA VAL A 201 -20.02 -4.59 4.58
C VAL A 201 -21.13 -4.78 5.63
N GLU A 202 -22.07 -5.69 5.41
CA GLU A 202 -23.14 -5.97 6.37
C GLU A 202 -22.58 -6.56 7.68
N LEU A 203 -21.61 -7.47 7.61
CA LEU A 203 -20.97 -8.02 8.80
C LEU A 203 -20.16 -6.95 9.56
N ALA A 204 -19.52 -6.03 8.85
CA ALA A 204 -18.81 -4.89 9.47
C ALA A 204 -19.76 -3.97 10.23
N LYS A 205 -20.95 -3.64 9.66
CA LYS A 205 -21.99 -2.87 10.34
C LYS A 205 -22.47 -3.58 11.61
N LEU A 206 -22.74 -4.87 11.52
CA LEU A 206 -23.22 -5.68 12.65
C LEU A 206 -22.20 -5.80 13.78
N SER A 207 -20.95 -6.05 13.45
CA SER A 207 -19.86 -6.25 14.42
C SER A 207 -19.32 -4.93 14.97
N GLY A 208 -19.32 -3.87 14.17
CA GLY A 208 -18.62 -2.60 14.43
C GLY A 208 -17.10 -2.72 14.37
N ALA A 209 -16.57 -3.79 13.78
CA ALA A 209 -15.15 -3.99 13.55
C ALA A 209 -14.61 -3.01 12.49
N HIS A 210 -13.33 -2.70 12.55
CA HIS A 210 -12.67 -1.98 11.47
C HIS A 210 -12.35 -2.96 10.33
N VAL A 211 -13.02 -2.79 9.20
CA VAL A 211 -12.80 -3.57 7.98
C VAL A 211 -12.21 -2.65 6.90
N HIS A 212 -11.09 -3.05 6.33
CA HIS A 212 -10.46 -2.41 5.19
C HIS A 212 -10.70 -3.26 3.95
N MET A 213 -11.44 -2.72 2.99
CA MET A 213 -11.77 -3.41 1.74
C MET A 213 -10.60 -3.24 0.78
N CYS A 214 -9.88 -4.32 0.51
CA CYS A 214 -8.69 -4.33 -0.33
C CYS A 214 -9.03 -4.18 -1.82
N HIS A 215 -8.14 -3.54 -2.58
CA HIS A 215 -8.13 -3.46 -4.06
C HIS A 215 -9.53 -3.39 -4.72
N VAL A 216 -10.42 -2.53 -4.19
CA VAL A 216 -11.78 -2.35 -4.73
C VAL A 216 -11.71 -1.92 -6.19
N SER A 217 -12.34 -2.67 -7.07
CA SER A 217 -12.21 -2.49 -8.52
C SER A 217 -13.52 -2.18 -9.25
N THR A 218 -14.67 -2.62 -8.74
CA THR A 218 -15.97 -2.40 -9.39
C THR A 218 -16.70 -1.18 -8.85
N LYS A 219 -17.42 -0.48 -9.72
CA LYS A 219 -18.26 0.66 -9.32
C LYS A 219 -19.40 0.27 -8.38
N GLU A 220 -19.89 -0.96 -8.46
CA GLU A 220 -20.94 -1.49 -7.58
C GLU A 220 -20.41 -1.69 -6.16
N ALA A 221 -19.26 -2.38 -6.01
CA ALA A 221 -18.60 -2.56 -4.71
C ALA A 221 -18.25 -1.21 -4.08
N LEU A 222 -17.66 -0.31 -4.87
CA LEU A 222 -17.31 1.04 -4.43
C LEU A 222 -18.52 1.80 -3.87
N LYS A 223 -19.66 1.80 -4.58
CA LYS A 223 -20.89 2.46 -4.13
C LYS A 223 -21.46 1.84 -2.86
N CYS A 224 -21.43 0.51 -2.74
CA CYS A 224 -21.86 -0.21 -1.54
C CYS A 224 -21.03 0.21 -0.31
N ILE A 225 -19.70 0.24 -0.44
CA ILE A 225 -18.80 0.62 0.65
C ILE A 225 -19.02 2.09 1.04
N ILE A 226 -19.10 3.00 0.05
CA ILE A 226 -19.28 4.43 0.32
C ILE A 226 -20.63 4.67 1.03
N ALA A 227 -21.71 4.00 0.63
CA ALA A 227 -23.00 4.10 1.31
C ALA A 227 -22.87 3.69 2.80
N ALA A 228 -22.22 2.57 3.08
CA ALA A 228 -22.01 2.11 4.44
C ALA A 228 -21.13 3.06 5.28
N LYS A 229 -20.07 3.64 4.68
CA LYS A 229 -19.25 4.69 5.34
C LYS A 229 -20.10 5.90 5.71
N ASN A 230 -20.99 6.35 4.83
CA ASN A 230 -21.89 7.48 5.08
C ASN A 230 -22.92 7.18 6.17
N GLU A 231 -23.25 5.92 6.39
CA GLU A 231 -24.11 5.45 7.49
C GLU A 231 -23.32 5.29 8.82
N GLY A 232 -22.02 5.56 8.83
CA GLY A 232 -21.17 5.51 10.02
C GLY A 232 -20.52 4.15 10.29
N ALA A 233 -20.54 3.23 9.32
CA ALA A 233 -19.82 1.97 9.44
C ALA A 233 -18.29 2.20 9.53
N ASN A 234 -17.60 1.45 10.36
CA ASN A 234 -16.16 1.53 10.53
C ASN A 234 -15.43 0.77 9.40
N ILE A 235 -15.57 1.31 8.19
CA ILE A 235 -15.03 0.73 6.96
C ILE A 235 -14.10 1.73 6.28
N THR A 236 -12.95 1.24 5.84
CA THR A 236 -12.04 1.92 4.92
C THR A 236 -11.87 1.11 3.65
N LEU A 237 -11.39 1.73 2.58
CA LEU A 237 -11.15 1.04 1.31
C LEU A 237 -9.86 1.50 0.64
N GLU A 238 -9.25 0.58 -0.10
CA GLU A 238 -8.14 0.90 -0.98
C GLU A 238 -8.48 0.63 -2.44
N VAL A 239 -7.82 1.37 -3.31
CA VAL A 239 -7.77 1.10 -4.75
C VAL A 239 -6.31 0.93 -5.17
N THR A 240 -6.06 0.38 -6.35
CA THR A 240 -4.68 0.13 -6.79
C THR A 240 -4.28 1.03 -7.96
N PRO A 241 -2.97 1.28 -8.15
CA PRO A 241 -2.47 2.04 -9.30
C PRO A 241 -2.90 1.43 -10.64
N HIS A 242 -3.00 0.10 -10.74
CA HIS A 242 -3.40 -0.55 -11.98
C HIS A 242 -4.90 -0.44 -12.27
N HIS A 243 -5.77 -0.39 -11.25
CA HIS A 243 -7.20 -0.10 -11.43
C HIS A 243 -7.48 1.41 -11.68
N ILE A 244 -6.51 2.28 -11.41
CA ILE A 244 -6.56 3.71 -11.78
C ILE A 244 -5.99 3.92 -13.18
N GLY A 245 -4.92 3.22 -13.53
CA GLY A 245 -4.10 3.48 -14.71
C GLY A 245 -4.49 2.73 -15.98
N LEU A 246 -5.27 1.65 -15.84
CA LEU A 246 -5.62 0.76 -16.95
C LEU A 246 -7.12 0.54 -17.05
N THR A 247 -7.58 0.36 -18.29
CA THR A 247 -8.88 -0.24 -18.60
C THR A 247 -8.67 -1.54 -19.37
N LYS A 248 -9.65 -2.43 -19.33
CA LYS A 248 -9.61 -3.71 -20.06
C LYS A 248 -9.35 -3.54 -21.56
N GLU A 249 -9.80 -2.43 -22.14
CA GLU A 249 -9.57 -2.07 -23.53
C GLU A 249 -8.10 -1.73 -23.82
N ILE A 250 -7.38 -1.15 -22.82
CA ILE A 250 -5.96 -0.81 -22.96
C ILE A 250 -5.09 -2.04 -22.74
N ASN A 251 -5.35 -2.80 -21.68
CA ASN A 251 -4.58 -4.00 -21.35
C ASN A 251 -5.36 -4.92 -20.41
N ASP A 252 -5.78 -6.07 -20.92
CA ASP A 252 -6.46 -7.12 -20.16
C ASP A 252 -5.44 -8.04 -19.45
N TYR A 253 -4.50 -7.44 -18.74
CA TYR A 253 -3.47 -8.17 -18.00
C TYR A 253 -4.06 -8.88 -16.78
N ARG A 254 -3.67 -10.16 -16.59
CA ARG A 254 -4.24 -10.96 -15.51
C ARG A 254 -3.74 -10.53 -14.13
N VAL A 255 -4.60 -9.83 -13.41
CA VAL A 255 -4.52 -9.50 -11.99
C VAL A 255 -5.80 -9.98 -11.28
N ASN A 256 -5.85 -9.96 -9.99
CA ASN A 256 -7.03 -10.33 -9.21
C ASN A 256 -7.24 -9.35 -8.05
N PRO A 257 -8.30 -8.51 -8.08
CA PRO A 257 -9.38 -8.44 -9.07
C PRO A 257 -8.90 -8.05 -10.48
N PRO A 258 -9.65 -8.45 -11.54
CA PRO A 258 -9.28 -8.12 -12.94
C PRO A 258 -9.27 -6.61 -13.21
N ILE A 259 -8.49 -6.19 -14.21
CA ILE A 259 -8.61 -4.87 -14.81
C ILE A 259 -10.06 -4.70 -15.30
N ARG A 260 -10.66 -3.54 -15.01
CA ARG A 260 -12.07 -3.28 -15.26
C ARG A 260 -12.31 -2.41 -16.49
N GLU A 261 -13.57 -2.25 -16.81
CA GLU A 261 -14.05 -1.39 -17.86
C GLU A 261 -13.84 0.10 -17.50
N LYS A 262 -13.92 0.96 -18.51
CA LYS A 262 -13.66 2.40 -18.39
C LYS A 262 -14.55 3.07 -17.32
N GLU A 263 -15.81 2.68 -17.25
CA GLU A 263 -16.79 3.22 -16.30
C GLU A 263 -16.42 2.93 -14.84
N ASP A 264 -15.75 1.81 -14.56
CA ASP A 264 -15.26 1.49 -13.21
C ASP A 264 -14.10 2.41 -12.84
N VAL A 265 -13.15 2.60 -13.75
CA VAL A 265 -12.01 3.50 -13.57
C VAL A 265 -12.48 4.95 -13.35
N GLU A 266 -13.44 5.42 -14.13
CA GLU A 266 -14.03 6.75 -13.99
C GLU A 266 -14.71 6.93 -12.61
N GLU A 267 -15.44 5.92 -12.12
CA GLU A 267 -16.08 5.99 -10.80
C GLU A 267 -15.05 5.95 -9.66
N ILE A 268 -13.96 5.16 -9.79
CA ILE A 268 -12.84 5.17 -8.84
C ILE A 268 -12.21 6.57 -8.76
N ILE A 269 -11.88 7.17 -9.90
CA ILE A 269 -11.28 8.51 -9.95
C ILE A 269 -12.22 9.56 -9.34
N LYS A 270 -13.52 9.47 -9.64
CA LYS A 270 -14.53 10.35 -9.06
C LYS A 270 -14.61 10.17 -7.54
N ALA A 271 -14.59 8.95 -7.03
CA ALA A 271 -14.60 8.67 -5.59
C ALA A 271 -13.35 9.23 -4.89
N ILE A 272 -12.17 9.13 -5.52
CA ILE A 272 -10.94 9.77 -5.04
C ILE A 272 -11.12 11.29 -4.94
N LYS A 273 -11.62 11.94 -5.99
CA LYS A 273 -11.88 13.39 -6.01
C LYS A 273 -12.87 13.86 -4.94
N MET A 274 -13.80 13.00 -4.56
CA MET A 274 -14.77 13.25 -3.50
C MET A 274 -14.24 12.92 -2.08
N GLY A 275 -13.01 12.41 -1.95
CA GLY A 275 -12.40 12.02 -0.68
C GLY A 275 -13.00 10.74 -0.06
N ASN A 276 -13.62 9.89 -0.85
CA ASN A 276 -14.27 8.65 -0.39
C ASN A 276 -13.33 7.45 -0.33
N VAL A 277 -12.21 7.50 -1.05
CA VAL A 277 -11.14 6.47 -1.01
C VAL A 277 -10.19 6.80 0.14
N ASP A 278 -9.76 5.78 0.88
CA ASP A 278 -8.89 5.97 2.04
C ASP A 278 -7.41 5.82 1.69
N THR A 279 -7.04 4.78 0.93
CA THR A 279 -5.65 4.49 0.60
C THR A 279 -5.48 4.04 -0.86
N ILE A 280 -4.24 4.13 -1.34
CA ILE A 280 -3.79 3.48 -2.56
C ILE A 280 -2.79 2.41 -2.16
N GLY A 281 -3.18 1.14 -2.26
CA GLY A 281 -2.33 -0.02 -2.06
C GLY A 281 -1.82 -0.53 -3.41
N THR A 282 -0.59 -1.04 -3.47
CA THR A 282 -0.02 -1.44 -4.77
C THR A 282 -0.49 -2.80 -5.25
N ASP A 283 -0.84 -3.69 -4.33
CA ASP A 283 -1.00 -5.12 -4.58
C ASP A 283 0.23 -5.68 -5.34
N HIS A 284 1.43 -5.28 -4.87
CA HIS A 284 2.68 -5.77 -5.44
C HIS A 284 2.79 -7.27 -5.28
N ALA A 285 2.58 -7.99 -6.38
CA ALA A 285 2.45 -9.45 -6.43
C ALA A 285 3.40 -10.06 -7.47
N PRO A 286 4.69 -10.20 -7.14
CA PRO A 286 5.71 -10.73 -8.05
C PRO A 286 5.49 -12.21 -8.36
N HIS A 287 5.68 -12.53 -9.65
CA HIS A 287 5.67 -13.86 -10.22
C HIS A 287 6.78 -14.01 -11.26
N THR A 288 7.24 -15.23 -11.45
CA THR A 288 8.16 -15.53 -12.56
C THR A 288 7.43 -15.46 -13.90
N LEU A 289 8.17 -15.25 -14.99
CA LEU A 289 7.57 -15.23 -16.33
C LEU A 289 6.89 -16.57 -16.66
N GLU A 290 7.45 -17.69 -16.18
CA GLU A 290 6.85 -19.01 -16.34
C GLU A 290 5.50 -19.14 -15.61
N GLU A 291 5.40 -18.64 -14.39
CA GLU A 291 4.14 -18.64 -13.64
C GLU A 291 3.10 -17.72 -14.29
N LYS A 292 3.52 -16.57 -14.82
CA LYS A 292 2.64 -15.69 -15.59
C LYS A 292 2.14 -16.37 -16.87
N ALA A 293 3.01 -17.08 -17.59
CA ALA A 293 2.61 -17.85 -18.77
C ALA A 293 1.59 -18.97 -18.45
N LYS A 294 1.62 -19.50 -17.22
CA LYS A 294 0.61 -20.45 -16.71
C LYS A 294 -0.65 -19.76 -16.17
N GLY A 295 -0.73 -18.43 -16.25
CA GLY A 295 -1.90 -17.64 -15.90
C GLY A 295 -1.98 -17.23 -14.43
N SER A 296 -0.88 -17.18 -13.68
CA SER A 296 -0.89 -16.65 -12.31
C SER A 296 -1.35 -15.19 -12.30
N PRO A 297 -2.33 -14.77 -11.45
CA PRO A 297 -2.73 -13.39 -11.33
C PRO A 297 -1.69 -12.60 -10.54
N GLY A 298 -1.57 -11.30 -10.81
CA GLY A 298 -0.71 -10.37 -10.08
C GLY A 298 0.34 -9.69 -10.94
N MET A 299 0.85 -8.58 -10.44
CA MET A 299 1.87 -7.75 -11.09
C MET A 299 2.79 -7.12 -10.04
N VAL A 300 4.00 -6.69 -10.46
CA VAL A 300 4.84 -5.85 -9.60
C VAL A 300 4.37 -4.39 -9.70
N GLY A 301 4.15 -3.73 -8.56
CA GLY A 301 3.51 -2.40 -8.51
C GLY A 301 4.34 -1.31 -7.83
N LEU A 302 5.21 -1.63 -6.87
CA LEU A 302 5.88 -0.66 -6.00
C LEU A 302 6.66 0.41 -6.78
N GLU A 303 7.48 0.02 -7.76
CA GLU A 303 8.36 0.93 -8.50
C GLU A 303 7.63 1.80 -9.52
N THR A 304 6.36 1.50 -9.82
CA THR A 304 5.55 2.22 -10.82
C THR A 304 4.35 2.96 -10.24
N ALA A 305 4.01 2.73 -8.97
CA ALA A 305 2.80 3.25 -8.35
C ALA A 305 2.72 4.78 -8.38
N PHE A 306 3.76 5.47 -7.90
CA PHE A 306 3.72 6.93 -7.84
C PHE A 306 3.60 7.57 -9.23
N PRO A 307 4.44 7.25 -10.24
CA PRO A 307 4.31 7.88 -11.55
C PRO A 307 2.96 7.60 -12.23
N ILE A 308 2.37 6.42 -12.04
CA ILE A 308 1.03 6.12 -12.56
C ILE A 308 -0.01 6.99 -11.85
N CYS A 309 -0.04 6.98 -10.51
CA CYS A 309 -0.99 7.76 -9.73
C CYS A 309 -0.84 9.27 -9.97
N TYR A 310 0.38 9.78 -10.00
CA TYR A 310 0.63 11.18 -10.27
C TYR A 310 0.14 11.58 -11.68
N THR A 311 0.47 10.80 -12.70
CA THR A 311 0.05 11.09 -14.07
C THR A 311 -1.47 11.03 -14.19
N LYS A 312 -2.08 9.92 -13.74
CA LYS A 312 -3.52 9.69 -13.91
C LYS A 312 -4.37 10.58 -13.02
N LEU A 313 -4.03 10.70 -11.76
CA LEU A 313 -4.87 11.45 -10.81
C LEU A 313 -4.58 12.95 -10.85
N VAL A 314 -3.31 13.34 -10.80
CA VAL A 314 -2.96 14.78 -10.67
C VAL A 314 -2.97 15.46 -12.04
N ARG A 315 -2.18 14.95 -12.99
CA ARG A 315 -2.03 15.63 -14.29
C ARG A 315 -3.24 15.51 -15.20
N GLU A 316 -3.86 14.33 -15.26
CA GLU A 316 -4.98 14.10 -16.19
C GLU A 316 -6.34 14.42 -15.54
N ASN A 317 -6.49 14.25 -14.22
CA ASN A 317 -7.77 14.37 -13.54
C ASN A 317 -7.87 15.48 -12.49
N GLY A 318 -6.81 16.27 -12.25
CA GLY A 318 -6.82 17.45 -11.38
C GLY A 318 -6.97 17.17 -9.88
N VAL A 319 -6.62 15.97 -9.42
CA VAL A 319 -6.47 15.66 -7.99
C VAL A 319 -5.26 16.45 -7.47
N SER A 320 -5.36 17.03 -6.28
CA SER A 320 -4.23 17.77 -5.70
C SER A 320 -3.10 16.85 -5.24
N LEU A 321 -1.86 17.37 -5.22
CA LEU A 321 -0.74 16.65 -4.62
C LEU A 321 -0.94 16.39 -3.13
N ASN A 322 -1.66 17.29 -2.44
CA ASN A 322 -2.03 17.09 -1.03
C ASN A 322 -2.94 15.86 -0.85
N GLU A 323 -3.96 15.69 -1.73
CA GLU A 323 -4.82 14.50 -1.68
C GLU A 323 -4.04 13.23 -2.05
N LEU A 324 -3.15 13.29 -3.05
CA LEU A 324 -2.28 12.15 -3.38
C LEU A 324 -1.37 11.78 -2.19
N SER A 325 -0.77 12.76 -1.51
CA SER A 325 0.02 12.53 -0.29
C SER A 325 -0.81 11.91 0.84
N LYS A 326 -2.05 12.34 0.99
CA LYS A 326 -2.97 11.78 1.97
C LYS A 326 -3.27 10.30 1.69
N LEU A 327 -3.53 9.94 0.43
CA LEU A 327 -3.86 8.57 0.00
C LEU A 327 -2.67 7.62 0.05
N MET A 328 -1.44 8.10 -0.20
CA MET A 328 -0.25 7.25 -0.28
C MET A 328 0.62 7.31 1.00
N SER A 329 0.38 8.27 1.90
CA SER A 329 1.24 8.43 3.09
C SER A 329 0.43 8.57 4.39
N LEU A 330 -0.39 9.61 4.54
CA LEU A 330 -1.05 9.92 5.82
C LEU A 330 -2.09 8.88 6.22
N ASN A 331 -2.97 8.50 5.31
CA ASN A 331 -4.03 7.55 5.62
C ASN A 331 -3.50 6.12 5.79
N PRO A 332 -2.57 5.62 4.94
CA PRO A 332 -1.87 4.35 5.21
C PRO A 332 -1.19 4.31 6.58
N ALA A 333 -0.50 5.39 6.96
CA ALA A 333 0.11 5.50 8.29
C ALA A 333 -0.92 5.38 9.42
N LYS A 334 -2.06 6.05 9.29
CA LYS A 334 -3.17 5.96 10.27
C LYS A 334 -3.74 4.54 10.33
N LEU A 335 -3.99 3.91 9.19
CA LEU A 335 -4.53 2.55 9.09
C LEU A 335 -3.63 1.55 9.83
N LEU A 336 -2.31 1.67 9.67
CA LEU A 336 -1.32 0.78 10.28
C LEU A 336 -0.84 1.25 11.66
N GLY A 337 -1.40 2.35 12.19
CA GLY A 337 -1.03 2.88 13.50
C GLY A 337 0.41 3.40 13.58
N MET A 338 0.96 3.92 12.48
CA MET A 338 2.31 4.48 12.39
C MET A 338 2.29 5.99 12.64
N ASN A 339 3.24 6.53 13.41
CA ASN A 339 3.39 7.98 13.59
C ASN A 339 4.24 8.60 12.45
N LYS A 340 3.77 8.45 11.23
CA LYS A 340 4.42 8.87 9.96
C LYS A 340 3.41 9.50 9.00
N GLY A 341 3.81 9.69 7.74
CA GLY A 341 2.92 10.14 6.67
C GLY A 341 2.60 11.64 6.68
N LYS A 342 3.36 12.43 7.44
CA LYS A 342 3.26 13.91 7.49
C LYS A 342 4.63 14.53 7.72
N ILE A 343 4.78 15.80 7.36
CA ILE A 343 6.01 16.58 7.61
C ILE A 343 5.73 17.53 8.77
N SER A 344 6.24 17.22 9.96
CA SER A 344 6.03 18.00 11.17
C SER A 344 7.20 17.81 12.13
N ILE A 345 7.52 18.84 12.90
CA ILE A 345 8.57 18.76 13.94
C ILE A 345 8.23 17.63 14.92
N GLY A 346 9.24 16.83 15.28
CA GLY A 346 9.13 15.69 16.18
C GLY A 346 8.63 14.38 15.53
N VAL A 347 8.32 14.39 14.23
CA VAL A 347 7.95 13.19 13.47
C VAL A 347 9.19 12.55 12.87
N GLU A 348 9.21 11.24 12.75
CA GLU A 348 10.27 10.49 12.09
C GLU A 348 10.46 10.99 10.64
N ALA A 349 11.70 11.20 10.24
CA ALA A 349 12.04 11.80 8.95
C ALA A 349 12.07 10.74 7.85
N ASP A 350 10.89 10.26 7.49
CA ASP A 350 10.65 9.39 6.35
C ASP A 350 10.10 10.24 5.21
N LEU A 351 10.96 10.49 4.21
CA LEU A 351 10.68 11.47 3.15
C LEU A 351 11.02 10.90 1.77
N VAL A 352 10.36 11.41 0.75
CA VAL A 352 10.65 11.11 -0.66
C VAL A 352 10.86 12.39 -1.45
N LEU A 353 11.95 12.45 -2.22
CA LEU A 353 12.25 13.53 -3.16
C LEU A 353 11.87 13.11 -4.57
N ILE A 354 11.11 13.97 -5.26
CA ILE A 354 10.47 13.63 -6.53
C ILE A 354 10.65 14.74 -7.56
N ASP A 355 10.98 14.37 -8.80
CA ASP A 355 10.88 15.22 -9.97
C ASP A 355 9.57 14.95 -10.72
N ILE A 356 8.58 15.81 -10.52
CA ILE A 356 7.26 15.65 -11.15
C ILE A 356 7.21 16.04 -12.62
N ASP A 357 8.20 16.75 -13.12
CA ASP A 357 8.28 17.19 -14.52
C ASP A 357 9.01 16.16 -15.39
N LYS A 358 9.75 15.26 -14.76
CA LYS A 358 10.46 14.19 -15.46
C LYS A 358 9.49 13.15 -15.98
N LYS A 359 9.55 12.92 -17.30
CA LYS A 359 8.86 11.82 -17.96
C LYS A 359 9.74 10.58 -17.91
N ILE A 360 9.19 9.47 -17.46
CA ILE A 360 9.84 8.17 -17.42
C ILE A 360 9.13 7.19 -18.34
N LYS A 361 9.87 6.24 -18.90
CA LYS A 361 9.34 5.08 -19.59
C LYS A 361 9.52 3.86 -18.70
N VAL A 362 8.46 3.08 -18.50
CA VAL A 362 8.56 1.84 -17.71
C VAL A 362 9.38 0.81 -18.48
N ASP A 363 10.46 0.35 -17.85
CA ASP A 363 11.30 -0.75 -18.33
C ASP A 363 11.48 -1.74 -17.17
N SER A 364 10.87 -2.91 -17.30
CA SER A 364 10.92 -3.93 -16.24
C SER A 364 12.34 -4.49 -16.01
N ASN A 365 13.26 -4.32 -16.96
CA ASN A 365 14.66 -4.71 -16.78
C ASN A 365 15.39 -3.83 -15.75
N GLU A 366 14.91 -2.61 -15.54
CA GLU A 366 15.44 -1.68 -14.53
C GLU A 366 14.87 -1.91 -13.12
N PHE A 367 13.88 -2.78 -12.96
CA PHE A 367 13.28 -3.04 -11.65
C PHE A 367 14.27 -3.71 -10.69
N VAL A 368 14.20 -3.30 -9.43
CA VAL A 368 14.98 -3.89 -8.34
C VAL A 368 14.27 -5.10 -7.76
N SER A 369 12.94 -5.14 -7.82
CA SER A 369 12.15 -6.35 -7.56
C SER A 369 12.68 -7.53 -8.40
N LYS A 370 12.60 -8.75 -7.89
CA LYS A 370 12.88 -9.95 -8.67
C LYS A 370 11.83 -10.16 -9.77
N GLY A 371 10.59 -9.71 -9.52
CA GLY A 371 9.51 -9.77 -10.50
C GLY A 371 9.72 -8.82 -11.68
N ARG A 372 9.29 -9.27 -12.88
CA ARG A 372 9.28 -8.48 -14.12
C ARG A 372 7.87 -8.41 -14.72
N ASN A 373 6.91 -8.94 -14.00
CA ASN A 373 5.53 -9.10 -14.43
C ASN A 373 4.76 -7.77 -14.26
N THR A 374 4.80 -6.92 -15.28
CA THR A 374 4.09 -5.63 -15.30
C THR A 374 3.26 -5.47 -16.57
N PRO A 375 2.01 -4.93 -16.48
CA PRO A 375 1.23 -4.54 -17.66
C PRO A 375 1.67 -3.19 -18.25
N PHE A 376 2.53 -2.46 -17.57
CA PHE A 376 2.92 -1.09 -17.94
C PHE A 376 4.18 -1.02 -18.80
N GLU A 377 4.76 -2.14 -19.20
CA GLU A 377 5.99 -2.19 -19.99
C GLU A 377 5.94 -1.26 -21.21
N GLY A 378 6.94 -0.41 -21.34
CA GLY A 378 7.05 0.56 -22.43
C GLY A 378 6.15 1.78 -22.35
N MET A 379 5.22 1.85 -21.40
CA MET A 379 4.35 3.00 -21.18
C MET A 379 5.11 4.16 -20.52
N GLU A 380 4.63 5.38 -20.76
CA GLU A 380 5.29 6.60 -20.28
C GLU A 380 4.42 7.32 -19.24
N TYR A 381 5.04 7.73 -18.14
CA TYR A 381 4.40 8.45 -17.05
C TYR A 381 5.29 9.59 -16.57
N TYR A 382 4.71 10.55 -15.85
CA TYR A 382 5.44 11.62 -15.19
C TYR A 382 5.65 11.31 -13.71
N GLY A 383 6.75 11.83 -13.17
CA GLY A 383 7.07 11.71 -11.76
C GLY A 383 8.14 10.65 -11.49
N GLU A 384 9.37 11.10 -11.28
CA GLU A 384 10.52 10.24 -10.99
C GLU A 384 10.92 10.38 -9.53
N VAL A 385 11.05 9.25 -8.82
CA VAL A 385 11.61 9.23 -7.46
C VAL A 385 13.12 9.41 -7.55
N LEU A 386 13.64 10.48 -6.96
CA LEU A 386 15.05 10.84 -6.95
C LEU A 386 15.79 10.32 -5.70
N ALA A 387 15.12 10.36 -4.55
CA ALA A 387 15.68 9.83 -3.30
C ALA A 387 14.56 9.43 -2.33
N THR A 388 14.85 8.42 -1.52
CA THR A 388 14.01 7.98 -0.41
C THR A 388 14.83 7.99 0.87
N ILE A 389 14.31 8.69 1.86
CA ILE A 389 14.93 8.93 3.14
C ILE A 389 14.12 8.17 4.18
N LYS A 390 14.77 7.31 4.97
CA LYS A 390 14.17 6.61 6.10
C LYS A 390 14.89 6.97 7.40
N SER A 391 14.13 7.43 8.39
CA SER A 391 14.69 7.84 9.69
C SER A 391 15.89 8.79 9.51
N GLY A 392 15.74 9.75 8.59
CA GLY A 392 16.78 10.75 8.27
C GLY A 392 17.97 10.26 7.46
N LYS A 393 18.02 8.98 7.07
CA LYS A 393 19.09 8.40 6.23
C LYS A 393 18.64 8.25 4.79
N ILE A 394 19.42 8.69 3.84
CA ILE A 394 19.17 8.43 2.41
C ILE A 394 19.41 6.93 2.16
N LYS A 395 18.32 6.17 1.97
CA LYS A 395 18.37 4.72 1.70
C LYS A 395 18.29 4.39 0.21
N TYR A 396 17.74 5.30 -0.60
CA TYR A 396 17.78 5.22 -2.06
C TYR A 396 18.12 6.61 -2.62
N LYS A 397 18.96 6.62 -3.64
CA LYS A 397 19.29 7.79 -4.45
C LYS A 397 19.56 7.33 -5.87
N LYS A 398 18.91 7.98 -6.84
CA LYS A 398 19.09 7.77 -8.26
C LYS A 398 20.42 8.35 -8.76
#